data_d53f3766fb922a7a5de56206f51e0eb5
#
_entry.id   d53f3766fb922a7a5de56206f51e0eb5
#
_cell.length_a   1.000
_cell.length_b   1.000
_cell.length_c   1.000
_cell.angle_alpha   90.00
_cell.angle_beta   90.00
_cell.angle_gamma   90.00
#
_symmetry.space_group_name_H-M   'P 1'
#
loop_
_entity.id
_entity.type
_entity.pdbx_description
1 polymer ?
#
loop_
_entity_poly.entity_id
_entity_poly.type
_entity_poly.pdbx_seq_one_letter_code
_entity_poly.pdbx_strand_id
1 'polypeptide(L)'
;SKLYRKFGITERTNFSRMRPEDYPILSDLYDLIEEEFKTYDADRHQLYTQKLLQEVLLGLHSMCKGADAQFFNGHTNITSSRFLVFGVKGMLSAAKNVRNAMLFNVLSFMSDKLLTVGNTVAALDELYIWLSNPTAIEYIRNCLKRVRKKESAMLLASQNLEDFDQEGVREMTKPLFSIPPHQFLFNAGSIDKRSYMDMLQLEESEYNLIKFPQRGVCLYKCGNERYLLEVHAPAYKEKLFGTAGGR
;
A
#
# COMPACT_ATOMS: atom_id res chain seq x y z
N SER A 1 2.78 -15.29 22.12
CA SER A 1 1.77 -16.14 22.81
C SER A 1 1.47 -15.69 24.26
N LYS A 2 2.47 -15.19 25.06
CA LYS A 2 2.27 -14.74 26.46
C LYS A 2 1.27 -13.58 26.57
N LEU A 3 1.40 -12.56 25.70
CA LEU A 3 0.47 -11.42 25.64
C LEU A 3 -0.97 -11.84 25.35
N TYR A 4 -1.18 -12.63 24.32
CA TYR A 4 -2.52 -13.10 23.96
C TYR A 4 -3.19 -13.92 25.08
N ARG A 5 -2.41 -14.72 25.83
CA ARG A 5 -2.94 -15.45 27.00
C ARG A 5 -3.41 -14.51 28.12
N LYS A 6 -2.72 -13.37 28.35
CA LYS A 6 -3.17 -12.33 29.32
C LYS A 6 -4.56 -11.79 28.95
N PHE A 7 -4.91 -11.78 27.64
CA PHE A 7 -6.20 -11.35 27.10
C PHE A 7 -7.20 -12.50 26.90
N GLY A 8 -6.89 -13.70 27.42
CA GLY A 8 -7.76 -14.88 27.26
C GLY A 8 -7.79 -15.47 25.85
N ILE A 9 -6.90 -15.01 24.96
CA ILE A 9 -6.82 -15.47 23.58
C ILE A 9 -5.93 -16.71 23.52
N THR A 10 -6.51 -17.83 23.07
CA THR A 10 -5.87 -19.12 22.95
C THR A 10 -6.12 -19.71 21.55
N GLU A 11 -5.52 -20.86 21.25
CA GLU A 11 -5.75 -21.60 20.00
C GLU A 11 -7.22 -21.99 19.77
N ARG A 12 -8.03 -22.05 20.85
CA ARG A 12 -9.45 -22.39 20.81
C ARG A 12 -10.37 -21.15 20.71
N THR A 13 -9.80 -19.96 20.66
CA THR A 13 -10.59 -18.72 20.64
C THR A 13 -11.34 -18.57 19.33
N ASN A 14 -12.64 -18.30 19.41
CA ASN A 14 -13.45 -17.98 18.23
C ASN A 14 -13.29 -16.51 17.86
N PHE A 15 -12.40 -16.22 16.93
CA PHE A 15 -12.08 -14.86 16.50
C PHE A 15 -13.26 -14.12 15.82
N SER A 16 -14.24 -14.84 15.25
CA SER A 16 -15.39 -14.21 14.61
C SER A 16 -16.33 -13.47 15.58
N ARG A 17 -16.18 -13.72 16.88
CA ARG A 17 -16.97 -13.08 17.94
C ARG A 17 -16.20 -11.97 18.68
N MET A 18 -14.93 -11.82 18.38
CA MET A 18 -14.09 -10.81 19.03
C MET A 18 -14.31 -9.43 18.40
N ARG A 19 -14.35 -8.43 19.25
CA ARG A 19 -14.37 -7.02 18.86
C ARG A 19 -12.94 -6.47 18.87
N PRO A 20 -12.66 -5.34 18.20
CA PRO A 20 -11.35 -4.71 18.26
C PRO A 20 -10.81 -4.52 19.69
N GLU A 21 -11.68 -4.17 20.63
CA GLU A 21 -11.32 -3.91 22.03
C GLU A 21 -10.90 -5.18 22.80
N ASP A 22 -11.20 -6.36 22.29
CA ASP A 22 -10.84 -7.63 22.92
C ASP A 22 -9.40 -8.05 22.60
N TYR A 23 -8.72 -7.31 21.67
CA TYR A 23 -7.33 -7.55 21.30
C TYR A 23 -6.36 -6.63 22.06
N PRO A 24 -5.14 -7.12 22.37
CA PRO A 24 -4.10 -6.25 22.90
C PRO A 24 -3.68 -5.18 21.88
N ILE A 25 -3.31 -4.01 22.38
CA ILE A 25 -2.71 -2.93 21.60
C ILE A 25 -1.19 -2.88 21.79
N LEU A 26 -0.51 -1.97 21.11
CA LEU A 26 0.96 -1.89 21.16
C LEU A 26 1.49 -1.58 22.55
N SER A 27 0.81 -0.76 23.35
CA SER A 27 1.24 -0.49 24.74
C SER A 27 1.17 -1.74 25.62
N ASP A 28 0.23 -2.64 25.42
CA ASP A 28 0.18 -3.88 26.19
C ASP A 28 1.38 -4.77 25.89
N LEU A 29 1.84 -4.78 24.63
CA LEU A 29 3.07 -5.46 24.23
C LEU A 29 4.29 -4.78 24.85
N TYR A 30 4.34 -3.45 24.79
CA TYR A 30 5.43 -2.65 25.36
C TYR A 30 5.58 -2.91 26.87
N ASP A 31 4.47 -2.83 27.60
CA ASP A 31 4.43 -3.05 29.06
C ASP A 31 4.86 -4.48 29.43
N LEU A 32 4.47 -5.48 28.61
CA LEU A 32 4.94 -6.86 28.81
C LEU A 32 6.46 -6.98 28.61
N ILE A 33 7.01 -6.34 27.57
CA ILE A 33 8.45 -6.38 27.30
C ILE A 33 9.22 -5.62 28.40
N GLU A 34 8.66 -4.50 28.88
CA GLU A 34 9.25 -3.73 29.98
C GLU A 34 9.28 -4.54 31.28
N GLU A 35 8.23 -5.30 31.58
CA GLU A 35 8.19 -6.22 32.72
C GLU A 35 9.27 -7.30 32.60
N GLU A 36 9.40 -7.92 31.41
CA GLU A 36 10.44 -8.92 31.13
C GLU A 36 11.86 -8.32 31.22
N PHE A 37 12.05 -7.07 30.77
CA PHE A 37 13.33 -6.38 30.87
C PHE A 37 13.75 -6.13 32.34
N LYS A 38 12.80 -5.68 33.18
CA LYS A 38 13.04 -5.41 34.61
C LYS A 38 13.31 -6.67 35.43
N THR A 39 12.71 -7.79 35.02
CA THR A 39 12.80 -9.08 35.71
C THR A 39 13.74 -10.07 35.00
N TYR A 40 14.58 -9.58 34.09
CA TYR A 40 15.41 -10.43 33.24
C TYR A 40 16.41 -11.26 34.09
N ASP A 41 16.42 -12.55 33.81
CA ASP A 41 17.33 -13.52 34.39
C ASP A 41 18.02 -14.31 33.27
N ALA A 42 19.35 -14.13 33.13
CA ALA A 42 20.13 -14.73 32.07
C ALA A 42 20.11 -16.28 32.09
N ASP A 43 20.00 -16.89 33.28
CA ASP A 43 19.99 -18.35 33.43
C ASP A 43 18.67 -18.96 32.98
N ARG A 44 17.57 -18.18 33.02
CA ARG A 44 16.23 -18.62 32.62
C ARG A 44 15.88 -18.30 31.17
N HIS A 45 16.54 -17.29 30.56
CA HIS A 45 16.18 -16.78 29.24
C HIS A 45 17.29 -16.98 28.21
N GLN A 46 17.40 -18.21 27.68
CA GLN A 46 18.44 -18.55 26.69
C GLN A 46 18.14 -18.06 25.27
N LEU A 47 16.87 -17.67 24.95
CA LEU A 47 16.44 -17.31 23.60
C LEU A 47 16.67 -15.84 23.24
N TYR A 48 16.85 -14.97 24.24
CA TYR A 48 17.05 -13.53 24.02
C TYR A 48 17.86 -12.92 25.17
N THR A 49 18.47 -11.77 24.93
CA THR A 49 19.28 -11.03 25.89
C THR A 49 18.55 -9.83 26.46
N GLN A 50 18.94 -9.34 27.62
CA GLN A 50 18.41 -8.10 28.19
C GLN A 50 18.65 -6.91 27.25
N LYS A 51 19.79 -6.86 26.55
CA LYS A 51 20.11 -5.86 25.55
C LYS A 51 19.10 -5.83 24.40
N LEU A 52 18.70 -6.99 23.90
CA LEU A 52 17.69 -7.09 22.84
C LEU A 52 16.34 -6.52 23.32
N LEU A 53 15.91 -6.82 24.54
CA LEU A 53 14.69 -6.26 25.11
C LEU A 53 14.76 -4.73 25.18
N GLN A 54 15.91 -4.17 25.60
CA GLN A 54 16.13 -2.73 25.63
C GLN A 54 16.06 -2.10 24.25
N GLU A 55 16.69 -2.70 23.23
CA GLU A 55 16.64 -2.22 21.84
C GLU A 55 15.22 -2.21 21.30
N VAL A 56 14.43 -3.25 21.59
CA VAL A 56 13.03 -3.33 21.19
C VAL A 56 12.19 -2.26 21.90
N LEU A 57 12.38 -2.05 23.20
CA LEU A 57 11.70 -1.00 23.96
C LEU A 57 12.00 0.39 23.42
N LEU A 58 13.27 0.68 23.12
CA LEU A 58 13.68 1.95 22.52
C LEU A 58 13.03 2.16 21.14
N GLY A 59 13.00 1.10 20.31
CA GLY A 59 12.38 1.16 18.98
C GLY A 59 10.86 1.37 19.01
N LEU A 60 10.18 0.82 20.00
CA LEU A 60 8.72 0.91 20.14
C LEU A 60 8.26 2.13 20.93
N HIS A 61 9.15 2.78 21.69
CA HIS A 61 8.77 3.84 22.64
C HIS A 61 7.93 4.95 22.01
N SER A 62 8.36 5.48 20.86
CA SER A 62 7.63 6.57 20.19
C SER A 62 6.21 6.17 19.81
N MET A 63 6.02 4.92 19.35
CA MET A 63 4.72 4.39 18.90
C MET A 63 3.79 3.97 20.04
N CYS A 64 4.34 3.71 21.24
CA CYS A 64 3.54 3.23 22.38
C CYS A 64 3.29 4.30 23.44
N LYS A 65 4.29 5.12 23.75
CA LYS A 65 4.28 6.10 24.85
C LYS A 65 4.63 7.52 24.41
N GLY A 66 5.19 7.69 23.20
CA GLY A 66 5.66 8.97 22.67
C GLY A 66 4.65 9.65 21.74
N ALA A 67 5.14 10.61 20.94
CA ALA A 67 4.33 11.46 20.08
C ALA A 67 3.56 10.70 18.99
N ASP A 68 4.10 9.55 18.54
CA ASP A 68 3.50 8.76 17.47
C ASP A 68 2.43 7.77 17.98
N ALA A 69 2.24 7.67 19.32
CA ALA A 69 1.26 6.75 19.92
C ALA A 69 -0.17 6.97 19.41
N GLN A 70 -0.53 8.22 19.12
CA GLN A 70 -1.84 8.56 18.55
C GLN A 70 -2.13 7.87 17.21
N PHE A 71 -1.10 7.45 16.46
CA PHE A 71 -1.26 6.80 15.15
C PHE A 71 -1.23 5.28 15.23
N PHE A 72 -0.58 4.71 16.27
CA PHE A 72 -0.30 3.28 16.33
C PHE A 72 -0.85 2.58 17.56
N ASN A 73 -1.04 3.30 18.65
CA ASN A 73 -1.43 2.73 19.93
C ASN A 73 -2.93 2.86 20.18
N GLY A 74 -3.71 1.99 19.56
CA GLY A 74 -5.15 1.96 19.70
C GLY A 74 -5.75 0.74 19.02
N HIS A 75 -7.02 0.51 19.30
CA HIS A 75 -7.78 -0.53 18.63
C HIS A 75 -8.12 -0.13 17.21
N THR A 76 -8.29 -1.12 16.33
CA THR A 76 -8.71 -0.90 14.94
C THR A 76 -10.06 -0.21 14.91
N ASN A 77 -10.12 0.98 14.30
CA ASN A 77 -11.32 1.81 14.17
C ASN A 77 -11.86 1.85 12.74
N ILE A 78 -11.36 0.98 11.85
CA ILE A 78 -11.84 0.89 10.47
C ILE A 78 -13.22 0.25 10.50
N THR A 79 -14.23 1.00 10.07
CA THR A 79 -15.59 0.49 9.96
C THR A 79 -15.74 -0.47 8.79
N SER A 80 -16.61 -1.48 8.93
CA SER A 80 -16.97 -2.35 7.82
C SER A 80 -17.85 -1.56 6.84
N SER A 81 -17.25 -1.13 5.73
CA SER A 81 -17.94 -0.43 4.64
C SER A 81 -17.62 -1.09 3.31
N ARG A 82 -18.56 -1.08 2.39
CA ARG A 82 -18.35 -1.55 1.01
C ARG A 82 -17.46 -0.62 0.18
N PHE A 83 -17.33 0.62 0.61
CA PHE A 83 -16.49 1.63 -0.01
C PHE A 83 -15.67 2.33 1.07
N LEU A 84 -14.34 2.20 0.99
CA LEU A 84 -13.38 2.78 1.91
C LEU A 84 -12.37 3.63 1.14
N VAL A 85 -12.04 4.80 1.66
CA VAL A 85 -11.01 5.68 1.11
C VAL A 85 -10.00 5.99 2.20
N PHE A 86 -8.73 5.73 1.92
CA PHE A 86 -7.61 6.11 2.79
C PHE A 86 -6.94 7.36 2.25
N GLY A 87 -7.10 8.48 2.96
CA GLY A 87 -6.43 9.75 2.64
C GLY A 87 -4.96 9.72 3.06
N VAL A 88 -4.05 9.40 2.15
CA VAL A 88 -2.61 9.28 2.45
C VAL A 88 -1.85 10.61 2.42
N LYS A 89 -2.44 11.69 1.90
CA LYS A 89 -1.77 12.99 1.75
C LYS A 89 -1.22 13.53 3.08
N GLY A 90 -1.99 13.42 4.17
CA GLY A 90 -1.55 13.84 5.50
C GLY A 90 -0.37 13.04 6.06
N MET A 91 -0.14 11.82 5.57
CA MET A 91 0.98 10.97 5.99
C MET A 91 2.31 11.42 5.37
N LEU A 92 2.29 12.14 4.24
CA LEU A 92 3.50 12.52 3.50
C LEU A 92 4.37 13.52 4.26
N SER A 93 3.79 14.29 5.17
CA SER A 93 4.50 15.24 6.03
C SER A 93 5.09 14.61 7.30
N ALA A 94 4.74 13.37 7.62
CA ALA A 94 5.27 12.67 8.77
C ALA A 94 6.74 12.23 8.57
N ALA A 95 7.45 11.97 9.67
CA ALA A 95 8.79 11.41 9.60
C ALA A 95 8.81 10.10 8.80
N LYS A 96 9.88 9.83 8.07
CA LYS A 96 9.97 8.72 7.09
C LYS A 96 9.58 7.35 7.68
N ASN A 97 10.04 7.05 8.90
CA ASN A 97 9.73 5.80 9.60
C ASN A 97 8.24 5.69 9.95
N VAL A 98 7.64 6.76 10.46
CA VAL A 98 6.21 6.85 10.79
C VAL A 98 5.37 6.69 9.52
N ARG A 99 5.69 7.47 8.49
CA ARG A 99 5.02 7.37 7.18
C ARG A 99 5.06 5.95 6.62
N ASN A 100 6.24 5.32 6.61
CA ASN A 100 6.38 3.96 6.11
C ASN A 100 5.55 2.95 6.91
N ALA A 101 5.50 3.07 8.23
CA ALA A 101 4.68 2.22 9.09
C ALA A 101 3.18 2.40 8.82
N MET A 102 2.72 3.64 8.65
CA MET A 102 1.32 3.93 8.32
C MET A 102 0.93 3.39 6.94
N LEU A 103 1.77 3.62 5.93
CA LEU A 103 1.56 3.08 4.58
C LEU A 103 1.54 1.55 4.59
N PHE A 104 2.40 0.91 5.39
CA PHE A 104 2.42 -0.53 5.54
C PHE A 104 1.12 -1.07 6.16
N ASN A 105 0.53 -0.39 7.15
CA ASN A 105 -0.76 -0.76 7.71
C ASN A 105 -1.88 -0.72 6.65
N VAL A 106 -1.90 0.33 5.82
CA VAL A 106 -2.87 0.44 4.71
C VAL A 106 -2.68 -0.70 3.70
N LEU A 107 -1.43 -1.00 3.30
CA LEU A 107 -1.13 -2.10 2.38
C LEU A 107 -1.51 -3.46 2.96
N SER A 108 -1.25 -3.69 4.25
CA SER A 108 -1.61 -4.93 4.93
C SER A 108 -3.12 -5.14 4.94
N PHE A 109 -3.89 -4.11 5.29
CA PHE A 109 -5.35 -4.13 5.23
C PHE A 109 -5.86 -4.39 3.80
N MET A 110 -5.33 -3.67 2.82
CA MET A 110 -5.68 -3.84 1.40
C MET A 110 -5.39 -5.28 0.94
N SER A 111 -4.21 -5.80 1.27
CA SER A 111 -3.80 -7.16 0.90
C SER A 111 -4.71 -8.22 1.50
N ASP A 112 -5.11 -8.07 2.76
CA ASP A 112 -6.09 -8.97 3.39
C ASP A 112 -7.44 -8.95 2.65
N LYS A 113 -7.96 -7.76 2.34
CA LYS A 113 -9.21 -7.63 1.58
C LYS A 113 -9.12 -8.25 0.20
N LEU A 114 -8.03 -8.02 -0.52
CA LEU A 114 -7.83 -8.55 -1.87
C LEU A 114 -7.62 -10.07 -1.91
N LEU A 115 -6.85 -10.61 -0.96
CA LEU A 115 -6.30 -11.97 -1.06
C LEU A 115 -6.92 -12.97 -0.08
N THR A 116 -7.51 -12.52 1.01
CA THR A 116 -8.16 -13.35 2.02
C THR A 116 -9.67 -13.28 1.86
N VAL A 117 -10.24 -12.09 1.91
CA VAL A 117 -11.69 -11.88 1.73
C VAL A 117 -12.10 -12.13 0.27
N GLY A 118 -11.40 -11.53 -0.68
CA GLY A 118 -11.71 -11.63 -2.11
C GLY A 118 -12.84 -10.71 -2.56
N ASN A 119 -13.22 -10.82 -3.84
CA ASN A 119 -14.28 -10.03 -4.49
C ASN A 119 -14.16 -8.52 -4.17
N THR A 120 -12.95 -8.02 -4.26
CA THR A 120 -12.58 -6.67 -3.83
C THR A 120 -11.81 -5.95 -4.94
N VAL A 121 -12.09 -4.66 -5.13
CA VAL A 121 -11.32 -3.78 -6.01
C VAL A 121 -10.53 -2.81 -5.14
N ALA A 122 -9.22 -2.76 -5.31
CA ALA A 122 -8.35 -1.76 -4.69
C ALA A 122 -7.81 -0.80 -5.75
N ALA A 123 -8.00 0.50 -5.53
CA ALA A 123 -7.44 1.55 -6.38
C ALA A 123 -6.32 2.27 -5.62
N LEU A 124 -5.12 2.29 -6.20
CA LEU A 124 -3.97 3.05 -5.73
C LEU A 124 -3.74 4.20 -6.68
N ASP A 125 -4.10 5.39 -6.24
CA ASP A 125 -3.76 6.64 -6.91
C ASP A 125 -2.41 7.15 -6.42
N GLU A 126 -1.72 7.95 -7.24
CA GLU A 126 -0.38 8.46 -6.96
C GLU A 126 0.60 7.34 -6.56
N LEU A 127 0.73 6.34 -7.45
CA LEU A 127 1.50 5.12 -7.17
C LEU A 127 2.95 5.38 -6.76
N TYR A 128 3.54 6.51 -7.19
CA TYR A 128 4.91 6.90 -6.82
C TYR A 128 5.13 7.01 -5.29
N ILE A 129 4.08 7.29 -4.52
CA ILE A 129 4.16 7.39 -3.06
C ILE A 129 4.71 6.09 -2.44
N TRP A 130 4.38 4.96 -3.04
CA TRP A 130 4.74 3.62 -2.58
C TRP A 130 6.13 3.17 -3.04
N LEU A 131 6.70 3.82 -4.08
CA LEU A 131 7.96 3.41 -4.69
C LEU A 131 9.18 3.69 -3.82
N SER A 132 9.07 4.59 -2.86
CA SER A 132 10.15 4.88 -1.91
C SER A 132 10.46 3.74 -0.94
N ASN A 133 9.62 2.70 -0.91
CA ASN A 133 9.75 1.56 -0.01
C ASN A 133 9.73 0.24 -0.79
N PRO A 134 10.86 -0.48 -0.88
CA PRO A 134 10.96 -1.77 -1.58
C PRO A 134 9.93 -2.80 -1.09
N THR A 135 9.66 -2.85 0.21
CA THR A 135 8.65 -3.75 0.79
C THR A 135 7.25 -3.44 0.25
N ALA A 136 6.90 -2.15 0.08
CA ALA A 136 5.62 -1.76 -0.49
C ALA A 136 5.48 -2.21 -1.95
N ILE A 137 6.55 -2.06 -2.75
CA ILE A 137 6.57 -2.54 -4.15
C ILE A 137 6.34 -4.05 -4.19
N GLU A 138 7.00 -4.80 -3.31
CA GLU A 138 6.86 -6.25 -3.24
C GLU A 138 5.42 -6.67 -2.87
N TYR A 139 4.80 -5.98 -1.90
CA TYR A 139 3.39 -6.20 -1.53
C TYR A 139 2.45 -5.99 -2.72
N ILE A 140 2.59 -4.85 -3.42
CA ILE A 140 1.76 -4.53 -4.59
C ILE A 140 1.95 -5.58 -5.69
N ARG A 141 3.18 -5.98 -5.98
CA ARG A 141 3.49 -7.06 -6.95
C ARG A 141 2.84 -8.38 -6.56
N ASN A 142 2.91 -8.77 -5.31
CA ASN A 142 2.30 -10.00 -4.81
C ASN A 142 0.78 -9.97 -4.93
N CYS A 143 0.15 -8.83 -4.63
CA CYS A 143 -1.28 -8.63 -4.84
C CYS A 143 -1.62 -8.79 -6.32
N LEU A 144 -0.95 -8.06 -7.24
CA LEU A 144 -1.19 -8.14 -8.69
C LEU A 144 -1.14 -9.57 -9.24
N LYS A 145 -0.19 -10.38 -8.76
CA LYS A 145 -0.06 -11.79 -9.20
C LYS A 145 -1.19 -12.70 -8.71
N ARG A 146 -1.85 -12.34 -7.63
CA ARG A 146 -2.75 -13.24 -6.89
C ARG A 146 -4.21 -12.84 -6.92
N VAL A 147 -4.54 -11.56 -7.15
CA VAL A 147 -5.91 -11.02 -7.10
C VAL A 147 -6.88 -11.80 -7.97
N ARG A 148 -6.49 -12.21 -9.17
CA ARG A 148 -7.32 -12.98 -10.09
C ARG A 148 -7.89 -14.27 -9.47
N LYS A 149 -7.11 -14.96 -8.61
CA LYS A 149 -7.55 -16.21 -7.96
C LYS A 149 -8.62 -15.97 -6.88
N LYS A 150 -8.86 -14.71 -6.53
CA LYS A 150 -9.79 -14.28 -5.47
C LYS A 150 -10.92 -13.40 -6.01
N GLU A 151 -11.11 -13.39 -7.34
CA GLU A 151 -12.10 -12.53 -8.00
C GLU A 151 -11.95 -11.04 -7.62
N SER A 152 -10.71 -10.66 -7.33
CA SER A 152 -10.34 -9.30 -6.95
C SER A 152 -9.60 -8.60 -8.09
N ALA A 153 -9.54 -7.28 -8.05
CA ALA A 153 -8.84 -6.47 -9.03
C ALA A 153 -8.05 -5.34 -8.37
N MET A 154 -7.02 -4.86 -9.08
CA MET A 154 -6.27 -3.67 -8.70
C MET A 154 -6.29 -2.66 -9.85
N LEU A 155 -6.50 -1.40 -9.50
CA LEU A 155 -6.33 -0.23 -10.35
C LEU A 155 -5.13 0.56 -9.85
N LEU A 156 -4.15 0.78 -10.71
CA LEU A 156 -2.95 1.54 -10.38
C LEU A 156 -2.94 2.79 -11.25
N ALA A 157 -2.78 3.95 -10.64
CA ALA A 157 -2.65 5.22 -11.36
C ALA A 157 -1.39 5.96 -10.92
N SER A 158 -0.68 6.55 -11.88
CA SER A 158 0.47 7.41 -11.64
C SER A 158 0.56 8.47 -12.71
N GLN A 159 1.00 9.66 -12.33
CA GLN A 159 1.18 10.78 -13.25
C GLN A 159 2.60 10.83 -13.81
N ASN A 160 3.60 10.41 -13.04
CA ASN A 160 5.02 10.50 -13.41
C ASN A 160 5.62 9.10 -13.56
N LEU A 161 6.05 8.75 -14.77
CA LEU A 161 6.76 7.50 -15.01
C LEU A 161 8.26 7.60 -14.67
N GLU A 162 8.81 8.80 -14.55
CA GLU A 162 10.21 9.04 -14.16
C GLU A 162 10.55 8.43 -12.80
N ASP A 163 9.58 8.40 -11.87
CA ASP A 163 9.76 7.79 -10.55
C ASP A 163 10.02 6.29 -10.60
N PHE A 164 9.60 5.63 -11.68
CA PHE A 164 9.79 4.19 -11.90
C PHE A 164 11.11 3.86 -12.61
N ASP A 165 11.73 4.85 -13.26
CA ASP A 165 12.97 4.66 -14.03
C ASP A 165 14.24 4.95 -13.21
N GLN A 166 14.11 5.21 -11.91
CA GLN A 166 15.24 5.45 -11.03
C GLN A 166 16.09 4.19 -10.83
N GLU A 167 17.39 4.38 -10.70
CA GLU A 167 18.35 3.30 -10.43
C GLU A 167 17.96 2.54 -9.14
N GLY A 168 17.95 1.22 -9.20
CA GLY A 168 17.50 0.35 -8.09
C GLY A 168 15.98 0.17 -7.97
N VAL A 169 15.16 1.02 -8.56
CA VAL A 169 13.69 0.92 -8.54
C VAL A 169 13.18 0.23 -9.82
N ARG A 170 13.78 0.50 -10.96
CA ARG A 170 13.36 0.05 -12.29
C ARG A 170 13.09 -1.46 -12.37
N GLU A 171 14.02 -2.29 -11.92
CA GLU A 171 13.87 -3.76 -11.98
C GLU A 171 12.77 -4.26 -11.03
N MET A 172 12.55 -3.59 -9.91
CA MET A 172 11.50 -3.96 -8.96
C MET A 172 10.12 -3.57 -9.47
N THR A 173 10.00 -2.48 -10.22
CA THR A 173 8.72 -1.92 -10.71
C THR A 173 8.32 -2.46 -12.07
N LYS A 174 9.24 -3.01 -12.86
CA LYS A 174 8.97 -3.61 -14.17
C LYS A 174 7.74 -4.53 -14.20
N PRO A 175 7.50 -5.40 -13.20
CA PRO A 175 6.30 -6.21 -13.15
C PRO A 175 4.99 -5.41 -12.99
N LEU A 176 5.02 -4.18 -12.50
CA LEU A 176 3.84 -3.33 -12.38
C LEU A 176 3.30 -2.92 -13.76
N PHE A 177 4.16 -2.91 -14.77
CA PHE A 177 3.79 -2.62 -16.16
C PHE A 177 3.51 -3.88 -16.99
N SER A 178 4.12 -5.02 -16.65
CA SER A 178 4.00 -6.24 -17.44
C SER A 178 2.86 -7.17 -16.98
N ILE A 179 2.44 -7.09 -15.71
CA ILE A 179 1.37 -7.95 -15.18
C ILE A 179 -0.03 -7.46 -15.55
N PRO A 180 -0.38 -6.14 -15.47
CA PRO A 180 -1.71 -5.67 -15.80
C PRO A 180 -2.06 -5.92 -17.27
N PRO A 181 -3.16 -6.63 -17.57
CA PRO A 181 -3.58 -6.88 -18.95
C PRO A 181 -4.21 -5.66 -19.62
N HIS A 182 -4.64 -4.68 -18.83
CA HIS A 182 -5.27 -3.44 -19.28
C HIS A 182 -4.41 -2.27 -18.88
N GLN A 183 -4.00 -1.45 -19.85
CA GLN A 183 -3.20 -0.25 -19.62
C GLN A 183 -3.78 0.92 -20.41
N PHE A 184 -3.98 2.05 -19.74
CA PHE A 184 -4.41 3.30 -20.34
C PHE A 184 -3.23 4.26 -20.32
N LEU A 185 -2.61 4.48 -21.48
CA LEU A 185 -1.38 5.22 -21.61
C LEU A 185 -1.68 6.61 -22.20
N PHE A 186 -1.45 7.61 -21.39
CA PHE A 186 -1.60 9.01 -21.78
C PHE A 186 -0.29 9.60 -22.28
N ASN A 187 -0.26 10.90 -22.52
CA ASN A 187 0.97 11.58 -22.91
C ASN A 187 2.12 11.34 -21.94
N ALA A 188 3.33 11.17 -22.48
CA ALA A 188 4.54 10.85 -21.71
C ALA A 188 5.00 11.96 -20.74
N GLY A 189 4.49 13.19 -20.88
CA GLY A 189 4.97 14.33 -20.10
C GLY A 189 6.42 14.66 -20.44
N SER A 190 7.27 14.79 -19.42
CA SER A 190 8.68 15.15 -19.50
C SER A 190 9.65 13.98 -19.65
N ILE A 191 9.18 12.74 -19.48
CA ILE A 191 10.06 11.57 -19.60
C ILE A 191 10.64 11.41 -21.00
N ASP A 192 11.89 10.96 -21.08
CA ASP A 192 12.52 10.68 -22.36
C ASP A 192 11.74 9.66 -23.20
N LYS A 193 11.60 9.95 -24.50
CA LYS A 193 10.85 9.12 -25.44
C LYS A 193 11.27 7.65 -25.40
N ARG A 194 12.59 7.38 -25.39
CA ARG A 194 13.10 5.99 -25.41
C ARG A 194 12.76 5.27 -24.12
N SER A 195 13.01 5.91 -22.98
CA SER A 195 12.66 5.35 -21.65
C SER A 195 11.18 5.03 -21.55
N TYR A 196 10.32 5.93 -22.03
CA TYR A 196 8.86 5.71 -22.05
C TYR A 196 8.48 4.53 -22.92
N MET A 197 9.00 4.46 -24.15
CA MET A 197 8.69 3.36 -25.06
C MET A 197 9.21 2.02 -24.55
N ASP A 198 10.43 1.98 -24.03
CA ASP A 198 11.03 0.76 -23.49
C ASP A 198 10.29 0.24 -22.26
N MET A 199 9.93 1.14 -21.33
CA MET A 199 9.23 0.78 -20.11
C MET A 199 7.86 0.20 -20.39
N LEU A 200 7.12 0.80 -21.33
CA LEU A 200 5.74 0.43 -21.67
C LEU A 200 5.65 -0.52 -22.89
N GLN A 201 6.79 -0.89 -23.46
CA GLN A 201 6.86 -1.76 -24.64
C GLN A 201 5.98 -1.22 -25.79
N LEU A 202 6.28 0.01 -26.21
CA LEU A 202 5.56 0.69 -27.31
C LEU A 202 6.41 0.73 -28.57
N GLU A 203 5.73 0.60 -29.72
CA GLU A 203 6.31 0.94 -31.02
C GLU A 203 6.26 2.47 -31.25
N GLU A 204 7.07 2.94 -32.18
CA GLU A 204 7.11 4.38 -32.50
C GLU A 204 5.79 4.91 -33.05
N SER A 205 5.07 4.09 -33.82
CA SER A 205 3.73 4.38 -34.31
C SER A 205 2.71 4.59 -33.18
N GLU A 206 2.79 3.75 -32.16
CA GLU A 206 1.93 3.82 -30.97
C GLU A 206 2.24 5.07 -30.12
N TYR A 207 3.53 5.35 -29.88
CA TYR A 207 3.95 6.56 -29.18
C TYR A 207 3.47 7.83 -29.88
N ASN A 208 3.54 7.88 -31.22
CA ASN A 208 3.13 9.05 -31.98
C ASN A 208 1.63 9.37 -31.83
N LEU A 209 0.77 8.41 -31.49
CA LEU A 209 -0.66 8.61 -31.24
C LEU A 209 -0.92 9.44 -29.96
N ILE A 210 -0.03 9.34 -28.98
CA ILE A 210 -0.17 10.01 -27.68
C ILE A 210 0.95 11.03 -27.40
N LYS A 211 1.75 11.35 -28.43
CA LYS A 211 2.90 12.27 -28.33
C LYS A 211 2.51 13.67 -27.85
N PHE A 212 1.33 14.14 -28.28
CA PHE A 212 0.84 15.44 -27.87
C PHE A 212 -0.25 15.29 -26.81
N PRO A 213 -0.19 16.09 -25.72
CA PRO A 213 -1.19 16.01 -24.68
C PRO A 213 -2.56 16.43 -25.22
N GLN A 214 -3.51 15.51 -25.14
CA GLN A 214 -4.89 15.75 -25.48
C GLN A 214 -5.77 15.17 -24.37
N ARG A 215 -6.69 15.98 -23.84
CA ARG A 215 -7.55 15.58 -22.73
C ARG A 215 -8.45 14.44 -23.15
N GLY A 216 -8.49 13.37 -22.34
CA GLY A 216 -9.31 12.20 -22.59
C GLY A 216 -8.77 11.24 -23.65
N VAL A 217 -7.71 11.61 -24.38
CA VAL A 217 -7.11 10.72 -25.39
C VAL A 217 -6.01 9.87 -24.76
N CYS A 218 -6.09 8.56 -24.97
CA CYS A 218 -5.09 7.62 -24.50
C CYS A 218 -4.95 6.42 -25.47
N LEU A 219 -3.79 5.82 -25.45
CA LEU A 219 -3.57 4.51 -26.05
C LEU A 219 -4.00 3.44 -25.03
N TYR A 220 -5.00 2.67 -25.37
CA TYR A 220 -5.46 1.54 -24.56
C TYR A 220 -4.83 0.25 -25.06
N LYS A 221 -4.09 -0.42 -24.19
CA LYS A 221 -3.53 -1.76 -24.42
C LYS A 221 -4.40 -2.79 -23.69
N CYS A 222 -4.86 -3.81 -24.42
CA CYS A 222 -5.59 -4.94 -23.88
C CYS A 222 -4.95 -6.24 -24.37
N GLY A 223 -4.08 -6.83 -23.58
CA GLY A 223 -3.24 -7.93 -24.04
C GLY A 223 -2.38 -7.52 -25.25
N ASN A 224 -2.63 -8.17 -26.41
CA ASN A 224 -1.93 -7.86 -27.67
C ASN A 224 -2.64 -6.77 -28.50
N GLU A 225 -3.83 -6.38 -28.12
CA GLU A 225 -4.63 -5.41 -28.88
C GLU A 225 -4.31 -3.97 -28.47
N ARG A 226 -4.48 -3.04 -29.40
CA ARG A 226 -4.19 -1.61 -29.23
C ARG A 226 -5.33 -0.79 -29.79
N TYR A 227 -5.79 0.18 -29.02
CA TYR A 227 -6.87 1.07 -29.41
C TYR A 227 -6.52 2.50 -29.03
N LEU A 228 -6.75 3.44 -29.93
CA LEU A 228 -6.78 4.85 -29.56
C LEU A 228 -8.17 5.17 -29.04
N LEU A 229 -8.24 5.55 -27.77
CA LEU A 229 -9.49 5.92 -27.11
C LEU A 229 -9.58 7.43 -26.93
N GLU A 230 -10.78 7.95 -27.17
CA GLU A 230 -11.18 9.28 -26.75
C GLU A 230 -12.31 9.15 -25.74
N VAL A 231 -12.01 9.51 -24.49
CA VAL A 231 -12.93 9.31 -23.35
C VAL A 231 -13.63 10.64 -23.05
N HIS A 232 -14.94 10.64 -23.16
CA HIS A 232 -15.79 11.76 -22.77
C HIS A 232 -16.55 11.44 -21.48
N ALA A 233 -16.42 12.33 -20.49
CA ALA A 233 -17.17 12.21 -19.26
C ALA A 233 -18.63 12.63 -19.50
N PRO A 234 -19.63 11.86 -19.06
CA PRO A 234 -21.03 12.30 -19.12
C PRO A 234 -21.24 13.57 -18.27
N ALA A 235 -22.12 14.46 -18.72
CA ALA A 235 -22.38 15.74 -18.08
C ALA A 235 -22.70 15.66 -16.57
N TYR A 236 -23.39 14.59 -16.13
CA TYR A 236 -23.68 14.38 -14.71
C TYR A 236 -22.42 14.09 -13.88
N LYS A 237 -21.41 13.41 -14.46
CA LYS A 237 -20.12 13.18 -13.81
C LYS A 237 -19.30 14.46 -13.76
N GLU A 238 -19.31 15.26 -14.82
CA GLU A 238 -18.66 16.57 -14.83
C GLU A 238 -19.25 17.50 -13.77
N LYS A 239 -20.59 17.48 -13.62
CA LYS A 239 -21.27 18.23 -12.56
C LYS A 239 -20.89 17.76 -11.16
N LEU A 240 -20.71 16.44 -10.95
CA LEU A 240 -20.43 15.84 -9.67
C LEU A 240 -18.96 16.01 -9.24
N PHE A 241 -18.04 15.79 -10.18
CA PHE A 241 -16.59 15.73 -9.91
C PHE A 241 -15.82 16.96 -10.40
N GLY A 242 -16.49 17.87 -11.13
CA GLY A 242 -15.86 19.02 -11.77
C GLY A 242 -15.09 18.68 -13.05
N THR A 243 -14.77 19.71 -13.80
CA THR A 243 -14.05 19.59 -15.08
C THR A 243 -12.52 19.61 -14.92
N ALA A 244 -12.02 19.99 -13.76
CA ALA A 244 -10.60 20.22 -13.48
C ALA A 244 -9.89 19.06 -12.76
N GLY A 245 -10.50 17.86 -12.75
CA GLY A 245 -9.89 16.68 -12.12
C GLY A 245 -9.73 16.79 -10.60
N GLY A 246 -10.70 17.41 -9.91
CA GLY A 246 -10.74 17.41 -8.45
C GLY A 246 -9.81 18.41 -7.77
N ARG A 247 -9.53 19.53 -8.39
CA ARG A 247 -8.88 20.69 -7.75
C ARG A 247 -9.89 21.61 -7.09
#